data_b0579d3b986f1a1f98a3c5fe2395f866
#
_entry.id   b0579d3b986f1a1f98a3c5fe2395f866
#
_cell.length_a   1.000
_cell.length_b   1.000
_cell.length_c   1.000
_cell.angle_alpha   90.00
_cell.angle_beta   90.00
_cell.angle_gamma   90.00
#
_symmetry.space_group_name_H-M   'P 1'
#
loop_
_entity.id
_entity.type
_entity.pdbx_description
1 polymer ?
#
loop_
_entity_poly.entity_id
_entity_poly.type
_entity_poly.pdbx_seq_one_letter_code
_entity_poly.pdbx_strand_id
1 'polypeptide(L)'
;MARYDAILCDLGDVLFTWSPPANHTLPLNTLRSVLSSSTWFEYEKGRISQQTCYDRVGRELSISPVDIRKAIEESCASLRCDSGLVSFLRELKDSTGGALRIFAMSNISQPDYDALRSVGDMDWSIFDDIFTSFAAGARKPDLKFYRYALLQANLEPSRTIFIDDKLENVLSARSQGLHGLVYRESKELKQSLLSLFGDPIQRGQRFLKENAGRLVSMCGGIAIQENFAQLLILEMTNDR
;
A
#
# COMPACT_ATOMS: atom_id res chain seq x y z
N MET A 1 -18.37 -16.72 -4.43
CA MET A 1 -17.74 -15.68 -3.57
C MET A 1 -16.27 -15.61 -3.95
N ALA A 2 -15.66 -14.41 -3.92
CA ALA A 2 -14.22 -14.27 -4.16
C ALA A 2 -13.43 -15.05 -3.10
N ARG A 3 -12.30 -15.64 -3.51
CA ARG A 3 -11.41 -16.39 -2.60
C ARG A 3 -10.78 -15.48 -1.55
N TYR A 4 -10.50 -14.23 -1.91
CA TYR A 4 -9.87 -13.23 -1.05
C TYR A 4 -10.82 -12.05 -0.83
N ASP A 5 -10.78 -11.46 0.37
CA ASP A 5 -11.59 -10.31 0.76
C ASP A 5 -10.76 -9.20 1.43
N ALA A 6 -9.45 -9.36 1.52
CA ALA A 6 -8.56 -8.34 2.02
C ALA A 6 -7.21 -8.31 1.29
N ILE A 7 -6.65 -7.10 1.19
CA ILE A 7 -5.27 -6.83 0.76
C ILE A 7 -4.56 -6.06 1.86
N LEU A 8 -3.39 -6.53 2.28
CA LEU A 8 -2.41 -5.81 3.08
C LEU A 8 -1.25 -5.42 2.16
N CYS A 9 -1.05 -4.12 1.89
CA CYS A 9 -0.08 -3.62 0.93
C CYS A 9 1.02 -2.80 1.63
N ASP A 10 2.29 -3.04 1.28
CA ASP A 10 3.36 -2.12 1.66
C ASP A 10 3.18 -0.77 0.97
N LEU A 11 3.74 0.27 1.54
CA LEU A 11 3.77 1.63 0.98
C LEU A 11 5.07 1.90 0.23
N GLY A 12 6.22 1.76 0.90
CA GLY A 12 7.53 2.05 0.32
C GLY A 12 7.93 1.05 -0.74
N ASP A 13 8.47 1.50 -1.85
CA ASP A 13 8.88 0.68 -3.01
C ASP A 13 7.76 -0.21 -3.61
N VAL A 14 6.48 0.04 -3.22
CA VAL A 14 5.27 -0.56 -3.81
C VAL A 14 4.34 0.54 -4.33
N LEU A 15 3.77 1.36 -3.46
CA LEU A 15 2.89 2.48 -3.83
C LEU A 15 3.63 3.81 -3.93
N PHE A 16 4.76 3.93 -3.23
CA PHE A 16 5.63 5.09 -3.29
C PHE A 16 7.03 4.67 -3.74
N THR A 17 7.54 5.36 -4.73
CA THR A 17 8.93 5.25 -5.17
C THR A 17 9.68 6.52 -4.87
N TRP A 18 10.98 6.42 -4.65
CA TRP A 18 11.87 7.55 -4.44
C TRP A 18 12.99 7.54 -5.46
N SER A 19 13.34 8.72 -5.94
CA SER A 19 14.37 8.91 -6.96
C SER A 19 15.27 10.05 -6.52
N PRO A 20 16.19 9.81 -5.59
CA PRO A 20 17.04 10.86 -5.06
C PRO A 20 17.84 11.53 -6.17
N PRO A 21 18.08 12.85 -6.08
CA PRO A 21 18.82 13.60 -7.10
C PRO A 21 20.27 13.10 -7.22
N ALA A 22 20.89 13.33 -8.37
CA ALA A 22 22.28 12.91 -8.62
C ALA A 22 23.29 13.51 -7.61
N ASN A 23 22.98 14.68 -7.05
CA ASN A 23 23.79 15.38 -6.04
C ASN A 23 23.27 15.17 -4.62
N HIS A 24 22.66 14.02 -4.34
CA HIS A 24 22.18 13.65 -3.00
C HIS A 24 23.28 13.78 -1.95
N THR A 25 22.97 14.31 -0.77
CA THR A 25 23.93 14.61 0.32
C THR A 25 24.76 13.38 0.72
N LEU A 26 24.13 12.19 0.77
CA LEU A 26 24.85 10.93 1.01
C LEU A 26 24.85 10.06 -0.25
N PRO A 27 25.96 9.34 -0.56
CA PRO A 27 25.94 8.28 -1.55
C PRO A 27 24.85 7.25 -1.25
N LEU A 28 24.19 6.72 -2.30
CA LEU A 28 23.05 5.81 -2.12
C LEU A 28 23.37 4.54 -1.33
N ASN A 29 24.59 4.01 -1.46
CA ASN A 29 25.05 2.86 -0.66
C ASN A 29 25.18 3.22 0.83
N THR A 30 25.67 4.43 1.12
CA THR A 30 25.75 4.94 2.50
C THR A 30 24.36 5.15 3.10
N LEU A 31 23.43 5.76 2.33
CA LEU A 31 22.06 5.91 2.77
C LEU A 31 21.39 4.54 3.03
N ARG A 32 21.62 3.55 2.17
CA ARG A 32 21.13 2.18 2.41
C ARG A 32 21.70 1.59 3.71
N SER A 33 22.98 1.85 4.03
CA SER A 33 23.58 1.41 5.30
C SER A 33 22.91 2.08 6.50
N VAL A 34 22.57 3.37 6.41
CA VAL A 34 21.78 4.08 7.44
C VAL A 34 20.44 3.40 7.64
N LEU A 35 19.65 3.21 6.56
CA LEU A 35 18.29 2.67 6.60
C LEU A 35 18.24 1.18 7.00
N SER A 36 19.35 0.44 6.86
CA SER A 36 19.45 -0.97 7.25
C SER A 36 20.12 -1.20 8.60
N SER A 37 20.47 -0.14 9.33
CA SER A 37 21.08 -0.27 10.66
C SER A 37 20.06 -0.74 11.71
N SER A 38 20.54 -1.46 12.73
CA SER A 38 19.68 -1.86 13.86
C SER A 38 19.12 -0.66 14.61
N THR A 39 19.86 0.43 14.68
CA THR A 39 19.42 1.70 15.27
C THR A 39 18.26 2.31 14.49
N TRP A 40 18.29 2.28 13.13
CA TRP A 40 17.17 2.72 12.30
C TRP A 40 15.92 1.88 12.55
N PHE A 41 16.09 0.57 12.72
CA PHE A 41 14.97 -0.33 13.03
C PHE A 41 14.31 -0.03 14.38
N GLU A 42 15.08 0.42 15.39
CA GLU A 42 14.49 0.88 16.68
C GLU A 42 13.70 2.19 16.50
N TYR A 43 14.16 3.07 15.62
CA TYR A 43 13.45 4.30 15.26
C TYR A 43 12.14 4.00 14.51
N GLU A 44 12.15 3.12 13.51
CA GLU A 44 10.93 2.68 12.83
C GLU A 44 9.91 2.03 13.77
N LYS A 45 10.36 1.41 14.85
CA LYS A 45 9.49 0.83 15.88
C LYS A 45 9.01 1.83 16.92
N GLY A 46 9.35 3.11 16.78
CA GLY A 46 8.97 4.17 17.73
C GLY A 46 9.67 4.10 19.08
N ARG A 47 10.76 3.31 19.20
CA ARG A 47 11.47 3.08 20.47
C ARG A 47 12.49 4.15 20.80
N ILE A 48 12.96 4.88 19.81
CA ILE A 48 13.88 6.00 19.96
C ILE A 48 13.41 7.18 19.12
N SER A 49 13.76 8.39 19.53
CA SER A 49 13.45 9.60 18.77
C SER A 49 14.30 9.72 17.50
N GLN A 50 13.84 10.53 16.54
CA GLN A 50 14.57 10.84 15.31
C GLN A 50 15.98 11.38 15.62
N GLN A 51 16.10 12.33 16.55
CA GLN A 51 17.40 12.89 16.95
C GLN A 51 18.32 11.81 17.53
N THR A 52 17.80 10.95 18.42
CA THR A 52 18.57 9.83 18.98
C THR A 52 19.02 8.86 17.89
N CYS A 53 18.17 8.59 16.89
CA CYS A 53 18.51 7.75 15.76
C CYS A 53 19.67 8.34 14.96
N TYR A 54 19.56 9.60 14.54
CA TYR A 54 20.60 10.26 13.75
C TYR A 54 21.93 10.36 14.48
N ASP A 55 21.91 10.68 15.78
CA ASP A 55 23.12 10.75 16.61
C ASP A 55 23.81 9.38 16.78
N ARG A 56 23.04 8.30 16.92
CA ARG A 56 23.59 6.95 17.08
C ARG A 56 24.12 6.42 15.75
N VAL A 57 23.32 6.47 14.70
CA VAL A 57 23.73 6.02 13.36
C VAL A 57 24.91 6.84 12.85
N GLY A 58 24.91 8.15 13.12
CA GLY A 58 26.03 9.02 12.79
C GLY A 58 27.34 8.57 13.44
N ARG A 59 27.32 8.17 14.72
CA ARG A 59 28.48 7.62 15.41
C ARG A 59 28.87 6.23 14.88
N GLU A 60 27.87 5.35 14.63
CA GLU A 60 28.10 3.99 14.13
C GLU A 60 28.77 3.98 12.74
N LEU A 61 28.37 4.90 11.87
CA LEU A 61 28.83 4.94 10.48
C LEU A 61 29.83 6.07 10.20
N SER A 62 30.22 6.86 11.22
CA SER A 62 31.09 8.05 11.08
C SER A 62 30.53 9.08 10.10
N ILE A 63 29.22 9.36 10.19
CA ILE A 63 28.49 10.31 9.36
C ILE A 63 27.94 11.43 10.25
N SER A 64 27.96 12.66 9.76
CA SER A 64 27.32 13.77 10.46
C SER A 64 25.81 13.54 10.61
N PRO A 65 25.21 13.69 11.82
CA PRO A 65 23.76 13.63 11.98
C PRO A 65 23.00 14.65 11.11
N VAL A 66 23.64 15.80 10.82
CA VAL A 66 23.09 16.83 9.93
C VAL A 66 23.00 16.32 8.49
N ASP A 67 24.02 15.60 8.01
CA ASP A 67 24.03 15.03 6.66
C ASP A 67 23.02 13.89 6.54
N ILE A 68 22.84 13.08 7.59
CA ILE A 68 21.79 12.06 7.63
C ILE A 68 20.42 12.72 7.51
N ARG A 69 20.13 13.74 8.31
CA ARG A 69 18.87 14.50 8.26
C ARG A 69 18.61 15.03 6.86
N LYS A 70 19.57 15.73 6.28
CA LYS A 70 19.45 16.32 4.96
C LYS A 70 19.22 15.28 3.88
N ALA A 71 19.93 14.15 3.94
CA ALA A 71 19.75 13.04 3.00
C ALA A 71 18.34 12.42 3.09
N ILE A 72 17.78 12.29 4.29
CA ILE A 72 16.40 11.81 4.48
C ILE A 72 15.39 12.84 3.94
N GLU A 73 15.57 14.13 4.21
CA GLU A 73 14.72 15.20 3.68
C GLU A 73 14.74 15.24 2.14
N GLU A 74 15.92 15.11 1.52
CA GLU A 74 16.07 15.00 0.05
C GLU A 74 15.37 13.76 -0.50
N SER A 75 15.46 12.63 0.19
CA SER A 75 14.77 11.39 -0.20
C SER A 75 13.25 11.55 -0.12
N CYS A 76 12.74 12.11 0.98
CA CYS A 76 11.31 12.40 1.16
C CYS A 76 10.79 13.36 0.08
N ALA A 77 11.54 14.41 -0.29
CA ALA A 77 11.16 15.35 -1.34
C ALA A 77 11.09 14.69 -2.74
N SER A 78 11.79 13.57 -2.92
CA SER A 78 11.79 12.80 -4.18
C SER A 78 10.68 11.75 -4.26
N LEU A 79 9.93 11.52 -3.19
CA LEU A 79 8.83 10.54 -3.18
C LEU A 79 7.77 10.86 -4.23
N ARG A 80 7.35 9.84 -4.93
CA ARG A 80 6.24 9.89 -5.90
C ARG A 80 5.31 8.71 -5.67
N CYS A 81 4.03 8.98 -5.72
CA CYS A 81 3.00 7.95 -5.67
C CYS A 81 2.81 7.31 -7.06
N ASP A 82 2.67 5.99 -7.12
CA ASP A 82 2.15 5.31 -8.31
C ASP A 82 0.62 5.47 -8.36
N SER A 83 0.16 6.63 -8.85
CA SER A 83 -1.26 6.95 -8.97
C SER A 83 -2.02 5.95 -9.84
N GLY A 84 -1.35 5.36 -10.84
CA GLY A 84 -1.94 4.34 -11.70
C GLY A 84 -2.18 3.00 -10.97
N LEU A 85 -1.34 2.64 -10.01
CA LEU A 85 -1.57 1.47 -9.16
C LEU A 85 -2.65 1.75 -8.12
N VAL A 86 -2.64 2.95 -7.52
CA VAL A 86 -3.66 3.38 -6.57
C VAL A 86 -5.06 3.39 -7.21
N SER A 87 -5.20 3.98 -8.41
CA SER A 87 -6.47 3.96 -9.17
C SER A 87 -6.93 2.54 -9.45
N PHE A 88 -6.04 1.66 -9.89
CA PHE A 88 -6.36 0.26 -10.13
C PHE A 88 -6.86 -0.45 -8.86
N LEU A 89 -6.21 -0.23 -7.70
CA LEU A 89 -6.65 -0.82 -6.43
C LEU A 89 -8.02 -0.29 -6.00
N ARG A 90 -8.31 0.99 -6.27
CA ARG A 90 -9.65 1.57 -6.05
C ARG A 90 -10.69 0.91 -6.93
N GLU A 91 -10.45 0.83 -8.24
CA GLU A 91 -11.35 0.16 -9.18
C GLU A 91 -11.61 -1.30 -8.78
N LEU A 92 -10.57 -2.00 -8.35
CA LEU A 92 -10.69 -3.36 -7.85
C LEU A 92 -11.59 -3.43 -6.61
N LYS A 93 -11.41 -2.52 -5.63
CA LYS A 93 -12.24 -2.41 -4.42
C LYS A 93 -13.69 -2.13 -4.78
N ASP A 94 -13.92 -1.14 -5.63
CA ASP A 94 -15.27 -0.71 -6.06
C ASP A 94 -16.00 -1.82 -6.82
N SER A 95 -15.30 -2.58 -7.68
CA SER A 95 -15.85 -3.69 -8.44
C SER A 95 -16.38 -4.84 -7.59
N THR A 96 -15.99 -4.90 -6.32
CA THR A 96 -16.47 -5.90 -5.37
C THR A 96 -17.70 -5.45 -4.59
N GLY A 97 -18.22 -4.24 -4.84
CA GLY A 97 -19.34 -3.68 -4.08
C GLY A 97 -18.99 -3.43 -2.61
N GLY A 98 -17.73 -3.13 -2.30
CA GLY A 98 -17.23 -2.90 -0.94
C GLY A 98 -16.88 -4.17 -0.14
N ALA A 99 -16.92 -5.35 -0.77
CA ALA A 99 -16.55 -6.59 -0.11
C ALA A 99 -15.03 -6.75 0.06
N LEU A 100 -14.21 -6.11 -0.78
CA LEU A 100 -12.75 -6.09 -0.66
C LEU A 100 -12.32 -4.94 0.25
N ARG A 101 -11.56 -5.27 1.29
CA ARG A 101 -10.92 -4.31 2.18
C ARG A 101 -9.44 -4.16 1.81
N ILE A 102 -8.93 -2.94 1.82
CA ILE A 102 -7.53 -2.65 1.52
C ILE A 102 -6.88 -1.94 2.70
N PHE A 103 -5.75 -2.44 3.14
CA PHE A 103 -4.98 -1.94 4.26
C PHE A 103 -3.56 -1.65 3.83
N ALA A 104 -2.92 -0.65 4.45
CA ALA A 104 -1.49 -0.47 4.34
C ALA A 104 -0.76 -1.09 5.53
N MET A 105 0.47 -1.62 5.31
CA MET A 105 1.33 -2.16 6.35
C MET A 105 2.78 -1.77 6.09
N SER A 106 3.29 -0.74 6.78
CA SER A 106 4.58 -0.10 6.47
C SER A 106 5.56 -0.13 7.64
N ASN A 107 6.84 -0.39 7.33
CA ASN A 107 7.95 -0.12 8.23
C ASN A 107 8.31 1.36 8.13
N ILE A 108 7.83 2.16 9.07
CA ILE A 108 7.98 3.61 9.02
C ILE A 108 7.93 4.19 10.45
N SER A 109 8.71 5.22 10.73
CA SER A 109 8.63 5.98 11.96
C SER A 109 7.46 6.97 11.94
N GLN A 110 7.07 7.50 13.10
CA GLN A 110 6.01 8.51 13.16
C GLN A 110 6.36 9.78 12.34
N PRO A 111 7.55 10.41 12.49
CA PRO A 111 7.86 11.61 11.72
C PRO A 111 7.91 11.37 10.20
N ASP A 112 8.42 10.21 9.77
CA ASP A 112 8.50 9.88 8.35
C ASP A 112 7.11 9.57 7.78
N TYR A 113 6.22 8.98 8.57
CA TYR A 113 4.82 8.76 8.20
C TYR A 113 4.07 10.10 8.05
N ASP A 114 4.26 11.03 8.97
CA ASP A 114 3.64 12.36 8.89
C ASP A 114 4.11 13.11 7.63
N ALA A 115 5.41 12.99 7.28
CA ALA A 115 5.95 13.54 6.04
C ALA A 115 5.34 12.84 4.80
N LEU A 116 5.25 11.49 4.81
CA LEU A 116 4.65 10.72 3.72
C LEU A 116 3.18 11.10 3.49
N ARG A 117 2.43 11.33 4.57
CA ARG A 117 1.01 11.76 4.50
C ARG A 117 0.80 13.11 3.82
N SER A 118 1.83 13.96 3.77
CA SER A 118 1.80 15.25 3.10
C SER A 118 2.15 15.20 1.61
N VAL A 119 2.55 14.04 1.07
CA VAL A 119 2.76 13.84 -0.37
C VAL A 119 1.40 13.91 -1.08
N GLY A 120 1.21 14.93 -1.95
CA GLY A 120 -0.10 15.40 -2.39
C GLY A 120 -0.90 14.48 -3.33
N ASP A 121 -0.26 13.48 -3.97
CA ASP A 121 -0.88 12.71 -5.06
C ASP A 121 -1.48 11.37 -4.59
N MET A 122 -1.43 11.06 -3.29
CA MET A 122 -1.92 9.80 -2.76
C MET A 122 -3.38 9.90 -2.30
N ASP A 123 -4.24 9.08 -2.90
CA ASP A 123 -5.60 8.89 -2.40
C ASP A 123 -5.61 7.92 -1.21
N TRP A 124 -5.43 8.46 -0.02
CA TRP A 124 -5.42 7.70 1.22
C TRP A 124 -6.75 7.04 1.58
N SER A 125 -7.86 7.48 0.96
CA SER A 125 -9.19 6.95 1.24
C SER A 125 -9.42 5.53 0.68
N ILE A 126 -8.48 4.99 -0.11
CA ILE A 126 -8.54 3.58 -0.52
C ILE A 126 -8.36 2.62 0.65
N PHE A 127 -7.64 3.04 1.70
CA PHE A 127 -7.36 2.19 2.84
C PHE A 127 -8.49 2.21 3.87
N ASP A 128 -8.86 1.02 4.32
CA ASP A 128 -9.77 0.83 5.45
C ASP A 128 -9.05 1.10 6.78
N ASP A 129 -7.73 0.81 6.85
CA ASP A 129 -6.84 1.22 7.95
C ASP A 129 -5.36 1.15 7.51
N ILE A 130 -4.45 1.73 8.31
CA ILE A 130 -3.02 1.81 8.03
C ILE A 130 -2.23 1.34 9.26
N PHE A 131 -1.49 0.24 9.10
CA PHE A 131 -0.65 -0.33 10.14
C PHE A 131 0.80 0.12 9.95
N THR A 132 1.34 0.79 10.95
CA THR A 132 2.71 1.29 10.96
C THR A 132 3.55 0.60 12.02
N SER A 133 4.83 0.41 11.74
CA SER A 133 5.73 -0.25 12.68
C SER A 133 5.91 0.53 13.99
N PHE A 134 5.82 1.88 13.94
CA PHE A 134 5.91 2.69 15.16
C PHE A 134 4.71 2.48 16.08
N ALA A 135 3.50 2.33 15.55
CA ALA A 135 2.29 2.09 16.34
C ALA A 135 2.26 0.65 16.88
N ALA A 136 2.73 -0.31 16.11
CA ALA A 136 2.78 -1.72 16.50
C ALA A 136 3.95 -2.04 17.46
N GLY A 137 4.97 -1.19 17.57
CA GLY A 137 6.21 -1.48 18.29
C GLY A 137 7.01 -2.66 17.71
N ALA A 138 6.67 -3.08 16.50
CA ALA A 138 7.26 -4.19 15.75
C ALA A 138 7.31 -3.85 14.26
N ARG A 139 8.24 -4.42 13.50
CA ARG A 139 8.41 -4.16 12.07
C ARG A 139 8.48 -5.46 11.27
N LYS A 140 8.12 -5.43 9.99
CA LYS A 140 8.39 -6.53 9.07
C LYS A 140 9.91 -6.80 9.02
N PRO A 141 10.38 -8.04 9.02
CA PRO A 141 9.62 -9.30 8.91
C PRO A 141 9.22 -9.95 10.25
N ASP A 142 9.25 -9.24 11.40
CA ASP A 142 8.82 -9.80 12.70
C ASP A 142 7.33 -10.20 12.63
N LEU A 143 7.05 -11.48 12.95
CA LEU A 143 5.69 -12.05 12.92
C LEU A 143 4.70 -11.34 13.85
N LYS A 144 5.19 -10.63 14.86
CA LYS A 144 4.34 -9.84 15.77
C LYS A 144 3.60 -8.74 15.02
N PHE A 145 4.24 -8.12 14.01
CA PHE A 145 3.60 -7.06 13.25
C PHE A 145 2.47 -7.61 12.35
N TYR A 146 2.66 -8.76 11.71
CA TYR A 146 1.60 -9.41 10.93
C TYR A 146 0.40 -9.80 11.83
N ARG A 147 0.68 -10.41 12.98
CA ARG A 147 -0.37 -10.79 13.96
C ARG A 147 -1.12 -9.57 14.47
N TYR A 148 -0.40 -8.46 14.73
CA TYR A 148 -1.00 -7.19 15.11
C TYR A 148 -1.98 -6.71 14.04
N ALA A 149 -1.55 -6.60 12.78
CA ALA A 149 -2.40 -6.15 11.68
C ALA A 149 -3.61 -7.06 11.46
N LEU A 150 -3.40 -8.39 11.45
CA LEU A 150 -4.49 -9.38 11.30
C LEU A 150 -5.53 -9.25 12.41
N LEU A 151 -5.09 -9.08 13.65
CA LEU A 151 -5.98 -8.94 14.81
C LEU A 151 -6.75 -7.62 14.78
N GLN A 152 -6.08 -6.48 14.55
CA GLN A 152 -6.70 -5.17 14.55
C GLN A 152 -7.76 -5.03 13.46
N ALA A 153 -7.50 -5.56 12.27
CA ALA A 153 -8.42 -5.52 11.14
C ALA A 153 -9.41 -6.69 11.11
N ASN A 154 -9.35 -7.61 12.07
CA ASN A 154 -10.14 -8.85 12.07
C ASN A 154 -10.07 -9.58 10.71
N LEU A 155 -8.84 -9.90 10.28
CA LEU A 155 -8.55 -10.53 9.00
C LEU A 155 -8.34 -12.02 9.14
N GLU A 156 -8.95 -12.79 8.22
CA GLU A 156 -8.65 -14.21 8.06
C GLU A 156 -7.40 -14.36 7.17
N PRO A 157 -6.30 -14.94 7.67
CA PRO A 157 -5.05 -15.02 6.91
C PRO A 157 -5.20 -15.69 5.54
N SER A 158 -5.94 -16.80 5.47
CA SER A 158 -6.16 -17.57 4.23
C SER A 158 -6.97 -16.83 3.17
N ARG A 159 -7.62 -15.73 3.54
CA ARG A 159 -8.42 -14.85 2.69
C ARG A 159 -7.76 -13.49 2.45
N THR A 160 -6.54 -13.30 2.95
CA THR A 160 -5.80 -12.03 2.87
C THR A 160 -4.61 -12.16 1.94
N ILE A 161 -4.48 -11.23 0.98
CA ILE A 161 -3.30 -11.07 0.13
C ILE A 161 -2.35 -10.09 0.81
N PHE A 162 -1.06 -10.42 0.86
CA PHE A 162 0.00 -9.53 1.32
C PHE A 162 0.91 -9.17 0.15
N ILE A 163 1.19 -7.87 -0.03
CA ILE A 163 2.00 -7.33 -1.14
C ILE A 163 3.17 -6.53 -0.54
N ASP A 164 4.40 -6.89 -0.93
CA ASP A 164 5.62 -6.24 -0.44
C ASP A 164 6.76 -6.47 -1.45
N ASP A 165 7.70 -5.53 -1.57
CA ASP A 165 8.86 -5.63 -2.46
C ASP A 165 9.94 -6.59 -1.91
N LYS A 166 9.98 -6.81 -0.60
CA LYS A 166 10.98 -7.64 0.09
C LYS A 166 10.52 -9.06 0.28
N LEU A 167 11.28 -9.99 -0.30
CA LEU A 167 10.99 -11.42 -0.24
C LEU A 167 10.86 -11.93 1.21
N GLU A 168 11.73 -11.49 2.12
CA GLU A 168 11.69 -11.88 3.53
C GLU A 168 10.38 -11.48 4.22
N ASN A 169 9.82 -10.31 3.89
CA ASN A 169 8.53 -9.87 4.38
C ASN A 169 7.41 -10.77 3.85
N VAL A 170 7.45 -11.10 2.55
CA VAL A 170 6.46 -11.99 1.91
C VAL A 170 6.53 -13.40 2.47
N LEU A 171 7.73 -13.93 2.73
CA LEU A 171 7.89 -15.26 3.35
C LEU A 171 7.33 -15.29 4.77
N SER A 172 7.54 -14.22 5.55
CA SER A 172 6.94 -14.09 6.88
C SER A 172 5.41 -14.02 6.83
N ALA A 173 4.84 -13.28 5.87
CA ALA A 173 3.39 -13.27 5.65
C ALA A 173 2.84 -14.66 5.32
N ARG A 174 3.50 -15.38 4.41
CA ARG A 174 3.12 -16.75 4.04
C ARG A 174 3.17 -17.71 5.22
N SER A 175 4.15 -17.55 6.12
CA SER A 175 4.24 -18.36 7.35
C SER A 175 3.08 -18.14 8.32
N GLN A 176 2.38 -17.00 8.20
CA GLN A 176 1.16 -16.70 8.95
C GLN A 176 -0.13 -17.09 8.19
N GLY A 177 -0.01 -17.74 7.02
CA GLY A 177 -1.15 -18.21 6.23
C GLY A 177 -1.67 -17.21 5.19
N LEU A 178 -1.04 -16.04 5.04
CA LEU A 178 -1.44 -15.07 4.02
C LEU A 178 -1.00 -15.52 2.61
N HIS A 179 -1.71 -15.05 1.59
CA HIS A 179 -1.28 -15.20 0.20
C HIS A 179 -0.28 -14.09 -0.16
N GLY A 180 1.01 -14.37 -0.04
CA GLY A 180 2.06 -13.37 -0.27
C GLY A 180 2.40 -13.20 -1.75
N LEU A 181 2.43 -11.96 -2.24
CA LEU A 181 2.90 -11.56 -3.56
C LEU A 181 4.15 -10.68 -3.41
N VAL A 182 5.24 -11.06 -4.08
CA VAL A 182 6.45 -10.22 -4.14
C VAL A 182 6.22 -9.19 -5.24
N TYR A 183 6.20 -7.91 -4.86
CA TYR A 183 6.12 -6.81 -5.82
C TYR A 183 7.43 -6.67 -6.60
N ARG A 184 7.34 -6.49 -7.90
CA ARG A 184 8.45 -6.19 -8.79
C ARG A 184 8.16 -4.95 -9.62
N GLU A 185 7.00 -4.94 -10.26
CA GLU A 185 6.51 -3.83 -11.06
C GLU A 185 4.96 -3.79 -11.04
N SER A 186 4.42 -2.61 -11.26
CA SER A 186 2.98 -2.34 -11.22
C SER A 186 2.19 -3.22 -12.20
N LYS A 187 2.74 -3.46 -13.40
CA LYS A 187 2.10 -4.28 -14.43
C LYS A 187 1.92 -5.75 -13.99
N GLU A 188 2.98 -6.37 -13.45
CA GLU A 188 2.91 -7.76 -12.98
C GLU A 188 1.94 -7.91 -11.79
N LEU A 189 1.96 -6.95 -10.86
CA LEU A 189 1.03 -6.96 -9.74
C LEU A 189 -0.42 -6.86 -10.22
N LYS A 190 -0.73 -5.91 -11.13
CA LYS A 190 -2.07 -5.77 -11.71
C LYS A 190 -2.54 -7.06 -12.36
N GLN A 191 -1.70 -7.72 -13.15
CA GLN A 191 -2.04 -9.01 -13.78
C GLN A 191 -2.29 -10.11 -12.74
N SER A 192 -1.48 -10.18 -11.68
CA SER A 192 -1.66 -11.15 -10.60
C SER A 192 -2.98 -10.93 -9.88
N LEU A 193 -3.32 -9.69 -9.54
CA LEU A 193 -4.59 -9.36 -8.88
C LEU A 193 -5.79 -9.61 -9.79
N LEU A 194 -5.71 -9.29 -11.09
CA LEU A 194 -6.77 -9.64 -12.06
C LEU A 194 -6.97 -11.16 -12.14
N SER A 195 -5.90 -11.94 -12.10
CA SER A 195 -6.00 -13.40 -12.07
C SER A 195 -6.71 -13.93 -10.82
N LEU A 196 -6.50 -13.29 -9.65
CA LEU A 196 -7.08 -13.71 -8.37
C LEU A 196 -8.52 -13.23 -8.15
N PHE A 197 -8.83 -12.02 -8.61
CA PHE A 197 -10.13 -11.39 -8.42
C PHE A 197 -11.02 -11.41 -9.69
N GLY A 198 -10.45 -11.61 -10.87
CA GLY A 198 -11.10 -11.36 -12.16
C GLY A 198 -11.03 -9.89 -12.58
N ASP A 199 -11.32 -9.63 -13.84
CA ASP A 199 -11.31 -8.28 -14.39
C ASP A 199 -12.39 -7.40 -13.73
N PRO A 200 -12.04 -6.23 -13.14
CA PRO A 200 -12.99 -5.33 -12.51
C PRO A 200 -14.12 -4.88 -13.44
N ILE A 201 -13.80 -4.63 -14.74
CA ILE A 201 -14.80 -4.22 -15.75
C ILE A 201 -15.81 -5.33 -15.98
N GLN A 202 -15.35 -6.56 -16.16
CA GLN A 202 -16.25 -7.71 -16.35
C GLN A 202 -17.09 -7.99 -15.11
N ARG A 203 -16.52 -7.81 -13.91
CA ARG A 203 -17.24 -7.91 -12.64
C ARG A 203 -18.30 -6.84 -12.50
N GLY A 204 -17.96 -5.57 -12.77
CA GLY A 204 -18.92 -4.46 -12.74
C GLY A 204 -20.09 -4.71 -13.70
N GLN A 205 -19.82 -5.14 -14.91
CA GLN A 205 -20.85 -5.50 -15.90
C GLN A 205 -21.75 -6.66 -15.43
N ARG A 206 -21.16 -7.67 -14.80
CA ARG A 206 -21.91 -8.80 -14.25
C ARG A 206 -22.79 -8.38 -13.08
N PHE A 207 -22.24 -7.56 -12.15
CA PHE A 207 -22.98 -7.02 -11.01
C PHE A 207 -24.17 -6.17 -11.47
N LEU A 208 -23.98 -5.30 -12.48
CA LEU A 208 -25.05 -4.51 -13.06
C LEU A 208 -26.13 -5.39 -13.72
N LYS A 209 -25.74 -6.43 -14.45
CA LYS A 209 -26.69 -7.39 -15.03
C LYS A 209 -27.50 -8.15 -13.97
N GLU A 210 -26.83 -8.64 -12.93
CA GLU A 210 -27.47 -9.43 -11.86
C GLU A 210 -28.38 -8.57 -10.95
N ASN A 211 -28.11 -7.27 -10.82
CA ASN A 211 -28.85 -6.35 -9.96
C ASN A 211 -29.69 -5.31 -10.71
N ALA A 212 -29.79 -5.35 -12.03
CA ALA A 212 -30.52 -4.37 -12.83
C ALA A 212 -31.96 -4.19 -12.36
N GLY A 213 -32.66 -5.28 -12.03
CA GLY A 213 -34.04 -5.23 -11.54
C GLY A 213 -34.18 -4.58 -10.14
N ARG A 214 -33.16 -4.71 -9.26
CA ARG A 214 -33.13 -4.07 -7.94
C ARG A 214 -32.81 -2.59 -8.05
N LEU A 215 -31.87 -2.21 -8.91
CA LEU A 215 -31.47 -0.81 -9.14
C LEU A 215 -32.63 0.01 -9.73
N VAL A 216 -33.38 -0.58 -10.67
CA VAL A 216 -34.60 0.04 -11.21
C VAL A 216 -35.67 0.25 -10.13
N SER A 217 -35.83 -0.69 -9.22
CA SER A 217 -36.77 -0.57 -8.09
C SER A 217 -36.39 0.48 -7.06
N MET A 218 -35.09 0.73 -6.84
CA MET A 218 -34.59 1.73 -5.89
C MET A 218 -34.63 3.16 -6.45
N CYS A 219 -34.61 3.33 -7.78
CA CYS A 219 -34.68 4.64 -8.43
C CYS A 219 -36.10 5.16 -8.69
N GLY A 220 -37.11 4.60 -8.04
CA GLY A 220 -38.47 5.20 -7.99
C GLY A 220 -39.14 5.45 -9.33
N GLY A 221 -39.10 4.50 -10.27
CA GLY A 221 -39.96 4.56 -11.45
C GLY A 221 -39.63 5.62 -12.52
N ILE A 222 -38.48 6.28 -12.46
CA ILE A 222 -37.96 7.04 -13.59
C ILE A 222 -37.50 6.01 -14.61
N ALA A 223 -38.14 6.01 -15.78
CA ALA A 223 -37.81 5.13 -16.87
C ALA A 223 -36.34 5.31 -17.27
N ILE A 224 -35.48 4.55 -16.68
CA ILE A 224 -34.10 4.37 -17.14
C ILE A 224 -34.24 3.44 -18.35
N GLN A 225 -34.41 4.05 -19.51
CA GLN A 225 -34.33 3.31 -20.76
C GLN A 225 -33.00 2.57 -20.84
N GLU A 226 -32.97 1.44 -21.52
CA GLU A 226 -31.80 0.59 -21.78
C GLU A 226 -30.53 1.37 -22.22
N ASN A 227 -30.71 2.60 -22.69
CA ASN A 227 -29.66 3.55 -23.07
C ASN A 227 -28.78 4.02 -21.92
N PHE A 228 -29.23 4.06 -20.62
CA PHE A 228 -28.40 4.57 -19.53
C PHE A 228 -27.35 3.54 -19.09
N ALA A 229 -27.71 2.26 -19.11
CA ALA A 229 -26.74 1.18 -18.87
C ALA A 229 -25.73 1.08 -20.04
N GLN A 230 -26.16 1.35 -21.27
CA GLN A 230 -25.28 1.43 -22.43
C GLN A 230 -24.41 2.69 -22.45
N LEU A 231 -24.90 3.84 -21.98
CA LEU A 231 -24.09 5.07 -21.83
C LEU A 231 -23.00 4.92 -20.76
N LEU A 232 -23.31 4.33 -19.61
CA LEU A 232 -22.31 4.01 -18.57
C LEU A 232 -21.23 3.04 -19.08
N ILE A 233 -21.61 2.05 -19.88
CA ILE A 233 -20.69 1.11 -20.54
C ILE A 233 -19.84 1.82 -21.59
N LEU A 234 -20.39 2.79 -22.33
CA LEU A 234 -19.67 3.55 -23.36
C LEU A 234 -18.70 4.58 -22.77
N GLU A 235 -19.04 5.25 -21.66
CA GLU A 235 -18.11 6.15 -20.97
C GLU A 235 -16.94 5.40 -20.35
N MET A 236 -17.17 4.20 -19.79
CA MET A 236 -16.09 3.35 -19.24
C MET A 236 -15.20 2.68 -20.31
N THR A 237 -15.56 2.74 -21.59
CA THR A 237 -14.76 2.18 -22.70
C THR A 237 -14.05 3.23 -23.55
N ASN A 238 -14.37 4.53 -23.37
CA ASN A 238 -13.82 5.62 -24.19
C ASN A 238 -12.61 6.36 -23.55
N ASP A 239 -12.24 6.05 -22.31
CA ASP A 239 -10.98 6.51 -21.70
C ASP A 239 -9.84 5.51 -21.95
N ARG A 240 -9.47 5.39 -23.23
CA ARG A 240 -8.24 4.72 -23.66
C ARG A 240 -7.32 5.68 -24.39
#